data_15bea149e341a7c29532a432a6cec729
#
_entry.id   15bea149e341a7c29532a432a6cec729
#
_cell.length_a   1.000
_cell.length_b   1.000
_cell.length_c   1.000
_cell.angle_alpha   90.00
_cell.angle_beta   90.00
_cell.angle_gamma   90.00
#
_symmetry.space_group_name_H-M   'P 1'
#
loop_
_entity.id
_entity.type
_entity.pdbx_description
1 polymer ?
#
loop_
_entity_poly.entity_id
_entity_poly.type
_entity_poly.pdbx_seq_one_letter_code
_entity_poly.pdbx_strand_id
1 'polypeptide(L)'
;MVKELDVNPILTALILAVFAGMSEYVILWQSHQKKEYGIALANAFGGITQVMFMVFPFTLLSIAFYQQFINPAHGDFPISFSLSNIFLLIFLFPTFYTLSSLLEEDHTMGVLDTVIMTSIFLFLILLMVSYGASTV
;
A
#
# COMPACT_ATOMS: atom_id res chain seq x y z
N MET A 1 -0.47 18.12 13.85
CA MET A 1 -1.60 17.23 14.23
C MET A 1 -1.12 15.88 14.78
N VAL A 2 -0.27 15.12 14.08
CA VAL A 2 0.21 13.81 14.57
C VAL A 2 1.06 13.94 15.85
N LYS A 3 1.84 15.01 16.01
CA LYS A 3 2.67 15.28 17.20
C LYS A 3 1.87 15.66 18.47
N GLU A 4 0.65 16.14 18.30
CA GLU A 4 -0.18 16.55 19.45
C GLU A 4 -1.00 15.39 20.04
N LEU A 5 -1.20 14.31 19.29
CA LEU A 5 -2.00 13.17 19.72
C LEU A 5 -1.15 11.97 20.18
N ASP A 6 0.18 12.10 20.13
CA ASP A 6 1.14 11.02 20.49
C ASP A 6 0.83 9.66 19.84
N VAL A 7 0.21 9.69 18.64
CA VAL A 7 -0.17 8.49 17.90
C VAL A 7 0.96 8.08 16.96
N ASN A 8 1.28 6.80 16.96
CA ASN A 8 2.30 6.24 16.07
C ASN A 8 1.97 6.58 14.59
N PRO A 9 2.89 7.25 13.86
CA PRO A 9 2.67 7.65 12.47
C PRO A 9 2.29 6.50 11.54
N ILE A 10 2.83 5.30 11.80
CA ILE A 10 2.55 4.10 11.00
C ILE A 10 1.12 3.62 11.24
N LEU A 11 0.67 3.62 12.50
CA LEU A 11 -0.71 3.26 12.82
C LEU A 11 -1.69 4.25 12.16
N THR A 12 -1.37 5.54 12.21
CA THR A 12 -2.18 6.58 11.53
C THR A 12 -2.23 6.35 10.02
N ALA A 13 -1.10 6.05 9.39
CA ALA A 13 -1.03 5.77 7.96
C ALA A 13 -1.84 4.51 7.60
N LEU A 14 -1.77 3.46 8.42
CA LEU A 14 -2.52 2.22 8.22
C LEU A 14 -4.04 2.46 8.31
N ILE A 15 -4.49 3.21 9.32
CA ILE A 15 -5.91 3.58 9.47
C ILE A 15 -6.38 4.39 8.27
N LEU A 16 -5.61 5.39 7.86
CA LEU A 16 -5.93 6.20 6.69
C LEU A 16 -5.98 5.37 5.40
N ALA A 17 -5.08 4.40 5.22
CA ALA A 17 -5.09 3.50 4.08
C ALA A 17 -6.35 2.63 4.04
N VAL A 18 -6.80 2.10 5.19
CA VAL A 18 -8.07 1.35 5.30
C VAL A 18 -9.25 2.22 4.91
N PHE A 19 -9.33 3.45 5.42
CA PHE A 19 -10.41 4.37 5.05
C PHE A 19 -10.37 4.80 3.58
N ALA A 20 -9.18 5.05 3.04
CA ALA A 20 -9.02 5.39 1.62
C ALA A 20 -9.47 4.26 0.70
N GLY A 21 -9.27 2.99 1.09
CA GLY A 21 -9.69 1.82 0.34
C GLY A 21 -11.16 1.42 0.54
N MET A 22 -11.95 2.18 1.29
CA MET A 22 -13.33 1.78 1.60
C MET A 22 -14.22 1.61 0.37
N SER A 23 -14.05 2.46 -0.62
CA SER A 23 -14.79 2.37 -1.90
C SER A 23 -14.49 1.08 -2.65
N GLU A 24 -13.23 0.66 -2.68
CA GLU A 24 -12.81 -0.58 -3.31
C GLU A 24 -13.39 -1.80 -2.57
N TYR A 25 -13.41 -1.80 -1.26
CA TYR A 25 -14.01 -2.90 -0.48
C TYR A 25 -15.51 -3.05 -0.74
N VAL A 26 -16.25 -1.95 -0.90
CA VAL A 26 -17.67 -1.98 -1.24
C VAL A 26 -17.87 -2.59 -2.64
N ILE A 27 -17.06 -2.18 -3.61
CA ILE A 27 -17.12 -2.71 -4.98
C ILE A 27 -16.80 -4.21 -4.98
N LEU A 28 -15.73 -4.63 -4.27
CA LEU A 28 -15.36 -6.03 -4.13
C LEU A 28 -16.48 -6.86 -3.51
N TRP A 29 -17.11 -6.37 -2.44
CA TRP A 29 -18.24 -7.03 -1.80
C TRP A 29 -19.45 -7.19 -2.71
N GLN A 30 -19.83 -6.12 -3.42
CA GLN A 30 -20.95 -6.16 -4.37
C GLN A 30 -20.68 -7.11 -5.55
N SER A 31 -19.46 -7.08 -6.10
CA SER A 31 -19.04 -7.96 -7.17
C SER A 31 -19.06 -9.43 -6.74
N HIS A 32 -18.64 -9.70 -5.50
CA HIS A 32 -18.72 -11.04 -4.93
C HIS A 32 -20.18 -11.54 -4.80
N GLN A 33 -21.09 -10.69 -4.30
CA GLN A 33 -22.53 -11.05 -4.20
C GLN A 33 -23.15 -11.33 -5.58
N LYS A 34 -22.73 -10.60 -6.61
CA LYS A 34 -23.22 -10.79 -7.99
C LYS A 34 -22.49 -11.89 -8.74
N LYS A 35 -21.46 -12.51 -8.15
CA LYS A 35 -20.55 -13.48 -8.77
C LYS A 35 -19.81 -12.94 -9.99
N GLU A 36 -19.59 -11.61 -10.03
CA GLU A 36 -18.86 -10.92 -11.08
C GLU A 36 -17.38 -10.80 -10.71
N TYR A 37 -16.69 -11.94 -10.58
CA TYR A 37 -15.30 -12.00 -10.10
C TYR A 37 -14.30 -11.26 -10.99
N GLY A 38 -14.58 -11.15 -12.29
CA GLY A 38 -13.75 -10.36 -13.21
C GLY A 38 -13.73 -8.88 -12.86
N ILE A 39 -14.86 -8.30 -12.42
CA ILE A 39 -14.93 -6.91 -11.96
C ILE A 39 -14.17 -6.73 -10.65
N ALA A 40 -14.33 -7.67 -9.71
CA ALA A 40 -13.60 -7.65 -8.45
C ALA A 40 -12.08 -7.64 -8.68
N LEU A 41 -11.61 -8.53 -9.54
CA LEU A 41 -10.20 -8.67 -9.88
C LEU A 41 -9.67 -7.42 -10.59
N ALA A 42 -10.39 -6.93 -11.60
CA ALA A 42 -10.02 -5.71 -12.32
C ALA A 42 -9.93 -4.49 -11.41
N ASN A 43 -10.84 -4.37 -10.43
CA ASN A 43 -10.81 -3.30 -9.44
C ASN A 43 -9.60 -3.41 -8.50
N ALA A 44 -9.29 -4.61 -8.02
CA ALA A 44 -8.13 -4.84 -7.15
C ALA A 44 -6.81 -4.51 -7.87
N PHE A 45 -6.61 -5.00 -9.08
CA PHE A 45 -5.43 -4.70 -9.88
C PHE A 45 -5.36 -3.23 -10.31
N GLY A 46 -6.51 -2.64 -10.65
CA GLY A 46 -6.63 -1.22 -10.98
C GLY A 46 -6.16 -0.32 -9.83
N GLY A 47 -6.59 -0.62 -8.60
CA GLY A 47 -6.16 0.10 -7.40
C GLY A 47 -4.65 0.00 -7.17
N ILE A 48 -4.07 -1.20 -7.24
CA ILE A 48 -2.62 -1.40 -7.11
C ILE A 48 -1.87 -0.62 -8.19
N THR A 49 -2.28 -0.73 -9.44
CA THR A 49 -1.66 -0.04 -10.58
C THR A 49 -1.74 1.48 -10.41
N GLN A 50 -2.90 2.00 -9.99
CA GLN A 50 -3.09 3.43 -9.76
C GLN A 50 -2.15 3.95 -8.68
N VAL A 51 -2.03 3.27 -7.56
CA VAL A 51 -1.13 3.69 -6.47
C VAL A 51 0.33 3.67 -6.92
N MET A 52 0.76 2.60 -7.58
CA MET A 52 2.16 2.40 -7.99
C MET A 52 2.59 3.34 -9.12
N PHE A 53 1.78 3.50 -10.16
CA PHE A 53 2.17 4.19 -11.39
C PHE A 53 1.66 5.62 -11.49
N MET A 54 0.68 6.02 -10.69
CA MET A 54 0.17 7.39 -10.67
C MET A 54 0.46 8.10 -9.36
N VAL A 55 -0.04 7.60 -8.24
CA VAL A 55 0.02 8.31 -6.96
C VAL A 55 1.46 8.46 -6.47
N PHE A 56 2.23 7.40 -6.49
CA PHE A 56 3.61 7.40 -5.98
C PHE A 56 4.53 8.33 -6.80
N PRO A 57 4.63 8.23 -8.14
CA PRO A 57 5.45 9.14 -8.94
C PRO A 57 4.97 10.59 -8.85
N PHE A 58 3.64 10.82 -8.87
CA PHE A 58 3.10 12.17 -8.74
C PHE A 58 3.44 12.81 -7.39
N THR A 59 3.41 12.04 -6.32
CA THR A 59 3.79 12.52 -4.99
C THR A 59 5.27 12.92 -4.95
N LEU A 60 6.17 12.09 -5.51
CA LEU A 60 7.60 12.42 -5.59
C LEU A 60 7.85 13.69 -6.42
N LEU A 61 7.20 13.82 -7.57
CA LEU A 61 7.28 15.02 -8.41
C LEU A 61 6.76 16.25 -7.67
N SER A 62 5.64 16.13 -6.97
CA SER A 62 5.06 17.23 -6.19
C SER A 62 5.97 17.70 -5.07
N ILE A 63 6.63 16.78 -4.37
CA ILE A 63 7.61 17.10 -3.33
C ILE A 63 8.83 17.81 -3.95
N ALA A 64 9.38 17.26 -5.03
CA ALA A 64 10.52 17.87 -5.71
C ALA A 64 10.19 19.28 -6.23
N PHE A 65 9.02 19.45 -6.84
CA PHE A 65 8.54 20.75 -7.32
C PHE A 65 8.38 21.75 -6.17
N TYR A 66 7.77 21.33 -5.08
CA TYR A 66 7.61 22.19 -3.89
C TYR A 66 8.93 22.64 -3.32
N GLN A 67 9.91 21.75 -3.20
CA GLN A 67 11.24 22.07 -2.71
C GLN A 67 11.96 23.08 -3.63
N GLN A 68 11.87 22.86 -4.94
CA GLN A 68 12.62 23.68 -5.90
C GLN A 68 12.01 25.07 -6.11
N PHE A 69 10.67 25.20 -6.14
CA PHE A 69 10.01 26.43 -6.58
C PHE A 69 9.32 27.20 -5.46
N ILE A 70 8.87 26.54 -4.40
CA ILE A 70 8.07 27.19 -3.36
C ILE A 70 8.91 27.46 -2.12
N ASN A 71 9.82 26.58 -1.75
CA ASN A 71 10.62 26.72 -0.53
C ASN A 71 12.12 26.49 -0.72
N PRO A 72 12.79 27.27 -1.60
CA PRO A 72 14.22 27.10 -1.90
C PRO A 72 15.13 27.46 -0.71
N ALA A 73 14.62 28.18 0.29
CA ALA A 73 15.44 28.70 1.40
C ALA A 73 15.74 27.67 2.51
N HIS A 74 15.11 26.51 2.51
CA HIS A 74 15.25 25.51 3.58
C HIS A 74 16.24 24.38 3.29
N GLY A 75 17.05 24.51 2.22
CA GLY A 75 18.01 23.47 1.84
C GLY A 75 17.35 22.19 1.33
N ASP A 76 18.14 21.31 0.77
CA ASP A 76 17.68 20.00 0.33
C ASP A 76 17.17 19.20 1.55
N PHE A 77 15.87 19.10 1.70
CA PHE A 77 15.32 18.06 2.59
C PHE A 77 15.58 16.73 1.91
N PRO A 78 16.55 15.94 2.37
CA PRO A 78 16.74 14.62 1.81
C PRO A 78 15.43 13.86 1.98
N ILE A 79 14.89 13.29 0.90
CA ILE A 79 13.79 12.34 0.99
C ILE A 79 14.35 11.12 1.69
N SER A 80 14.31 11.15 3.03
CA SER A 80 14.76 10.03 3.83
C SER A 80 13.60 9.02 3.94
N PHE A 81 13.77 7.88 3.31
CA PHE A 81 12.85 6.78 3.53
C PHE A 81 13.20 6.10 4.85
N SER A 82 12.22 5.98 5.74
CA SER A 82 12.40 5.15 6.92
C SER A 82 12.65 3.69 6.51
N LEU A 83 13.37 2.95 7.34
CA LEU A 83 13.66 1.53 7.10
C LEU A 83 12.38 0.73 6.81
N SER A 84 11.29 1.05 7.50
CA SER A 84 9.96 0.47 7.30
C SER A 84 9.42 0.70 5.88
N ASN A 85 9.59 1.90 5.33
CA ASN A 85 9.17 2.22 3.96
C ASN A 85 10.01 1.47 2.92
N ILE A 86 11.30 1.30 3.19
CA ILE A 86 12.19 0.52 2.32
C ILE A 86 11.76 -0.96 2.32
N PHE A 87 11.47 -1.52 3.49
CA PHE A 87 10.95 -2.89 3.57
C PHE A 87 9.63 -3.06 2.84
N LEU A 88 8.69 -2.13 2.97
CA LEU A 88 7.44 -2.15 2.21
C LEU A 88 7.67 -2.20 0.71
N LEU A 89 8.56 -1.35 0.20
CA LEU A 89 8.87 -1.33 -1.23
C LEU A 89 9.50 -2.65 -1.70
N ILE A 90 10.41 -3.22 -0.91
CA ILE A 90 11.06 -4.49 -1.23
C ILE A 90 10.03 -5.64 -1.24
N PHE A 91 9.13 -5.69 -0.25
CA PHE A 91 8.13 -6.76 -0.16
C PHE A 91 6.98 -6.63 -1.15
N LEU A 92 6.73 -5.44 -1.69
CA LEU A 92 5.68 -5.22 -2.66
C LEU A 92 5.88 -6.05 -3.93
N PHE A 93 7.10 -6.11 -4.47
CA PHE A 93 7.42 -6.86 -5.67
C PHE A 93 7.18 -8.37 -5.54
N PRO A 94 7.75 -9.08 -4.55
CA PRO A 94 7.47 -10.51 -4.38
C PRO A 94 6.00 -10.79 -4.08
N THR A 95 5.30 -9.93 -3.36
CA THR A 95 3.86 -10.10 -3.10
C THR A 95 3.06 -9.99 -4.40
N PHE A 96 3.36 -9.00 -5.22
CA PHE A 96 2.71 -8.84 -6.52
C PHE A 96 3.05 -9.97 -7.48
N TYR A 97 4.31 -10.41 -7.51
CA TYR A 97 4.76 -11.55 -8.31
C TYR A 97 4.04 -12.84 -7.89
N THR A 98 3.95 -13.11 -6.60
CA THR A 98 3.24 -14.28 -6.08
C THR A 98 1.76 -14.25 -6.47
N LEU A 99 1.10 -13.10 -6.33
CA LEU A 99 -0.29 -12.93 -6.74
C LEU A 99 -0.47 -13.18 -8.24
N SER A 100 0.41 -12.62 -9.07
CA SER A 100 0.37 -12.79 -10.52
C SER A 100 0.58 -14.26 -10.91
N SER A 101 1.56 -14.93 -10.29
CA SER A 101 1.86 -16.34 -10.54
C SER A 101 0.71 -17.27 -10.18
N LEU A 102 0.08 -17.05 -9.02
CA LEU A 102 -1.09 -17.83 -8.59
C LEU A 102 -2.27 -17.67 -9.54
N LEU A 103 -2.48 -16.47 -10.07
CA LEU A 103 -3.57 -16.21 -11.03
C LEU A 103 -3.28 -16.77 -12.43
N GLU A 104 -2.00 -16.85 -12.82
CA GLU A 104 -1.58 -17.33 -14.13
C GLU A 104 -1.62 -18.87 -14.21
N GLU A 105 -1.32 -19.55 -13.11
CA GLU A 105 -1.18 -21.00 -13.08
C GLU A 105 -2.54 -21.72 -13.21
N ASP A 106 -3.57 -21.30 -12.47
CA ASP A 106 -4.85 -21.99 -12.43
C ASP A 106 -6.07 -21.15 -12.89
N HIS A 107 -5.89 -19.87 -13.20
CA HIS A 107 -6.95 -18.90 -13.47
C HIS A 107 -8.05 -18.84 -12.38
N THR A 108 -7.80 -19.46 -11.23
CA THR A 108 -8.71 -19.49 -10.07
C THR A 108 -7.93 -19.28 -8.78
N MET A 109 -8.50 -18.56 -7.85
CA MET A 109 -7.93 -18.44 -6.51
C MET A 109 -8.52 -19.50 -5.59
N GLY A 110 -7.69 -20.40 -5.11
CA GLY A 110 -8.05 -21.40 -4.12
C GLY A 110 -8.05 -20.87 -2.69
N VAL A 111 -8.53 -21.67 -1.77
CA VAL A 111 -8.48 -21.37 -0.33
C VAL A 111 -7.03 -21.26 0.16
N LEU A 112 -6.14 -22.10 -0.36
CA LEU A 112 -4.72 -22.09 -0.01
C LEU A 112 -4.06 -20.77 -0.40
N ASP A 113 -4.34 -20.26 -1.60
CA ASP A 113 -3.80 -19.01 -2.12
C ASP A 113 -4.24 -17.83 -1.27
N THR A 114 -5.52 -17.84 -0.89
CA THR A 114 -6.09 -16.84 0.02
C THR A 114 -5.41 -16.86 1.39
N VAL A 115 -5.13 -18.04 1.95
CA VAL A 115 -4.41 -18.19 3.22
C VAL A 115 -2.97 -17.69 3.11
N ILE A 116 -2.27 -18.02 2.01
CA ILE A 116 -0.89 -17.57 1.77
C ILE A 116 -0.86 -16.03 1.68
N MET A 117 -1.73 -15.42 0.86
CA MET A 117 -1.77 -13.97 0.69
C MET A 117 -2.14 -13.24 2.00
N THR A 118 -3.11 -13.78 2.74
CA THR A 118 -3.47 -13.22 4.05
C THR A 118 -2.32 -13.32 5.05
N SER A 119 -1.57 -14.41 5.05
CA SER A 119 -0.41 -14.60 5.92
C SER A 119 0.71 -13.62 5.59
N ILE A 120 1.00 -13.40 4.31
CA ILE A 120 1.98 -12.39 3.85
C ILE A 120 1.54 -10.99 4.31
N PHE A 121 0.27 -10.65 4.15
CA PHE A 121 -0.27 -9.36 4.57
C PHE A 121 -0.16 -9.13 6.08
N LEU A 122 -0.55 -10.12 6.88
CA LEU A 122 -0.42 -10.05 8.34
C LEU A 122 1.03 -9.95 8.79
N PHE A 123 1.93 -10.67 8.13
CA PHE A 123 3.36 -10.58 8.40
C PHE A 123 3.93 -9.20 8.07
N LEU A 124 3.52 -8.58 6.97
CA LEU A 124 3.89 -7.20 6.61
C LEU A 124 3.40 -6.20 7.67
N ILE A 125 2.15 -6.30 8.12
CA ILE A 125 1.61 -5.44 9.18
C ILE A 125 2.44 -5.60 10.46
N LEU A 126 2.76 -6.83 10.85
CA LEU A 126 3.53 -7.12 12.05
C LEU A 126 4.93 -6.53 11.96
N LEU A 127 5.60 -6.66 10.82
CA LEU A 127 6.90 -6.03 10.56
C LEU A 127 6.81 -4.50 10.65
N MET A 128 5.81 -3.89 10.02
CA MET A 128 5.63 -2.44 10.06
C MET A 128 5.42 -1.91 11.48
N VAL A 129 4.58 -2.58 12.26
CA VAL A 129 4.32 -2.19 13.65
C VAL A 129 5.56 -2.41 14.52
N SER A 130 6.26 -3.54 14.34
CA SER A 130 7.43 -3.88 15.14
C SER A 130 8.62 -2.98 14.87
N TYR A 131 8.95 -2.70 13.62
CA TYR A 131 10.10 -1.87 13.24
C TYR A 131 9.77 -0.38 13.18
N GLY A 132 8.53 -0.02 12.96
CA GLY A 132 8.12 1.39 12.95
C GLY A 132 8.08 2.02 14.32
N ALA A 133 7.90 1.24 15.38
CA ALA A 133 7.97 1.72 16.75
C ALA A 133 9.40 1.97 17.25
N SER A 134 10.41 1.44 16.56
CA SER A 134 11.82 1.56 16.97
C SER A 134 12.56 2.77 16.40
N THR A 135 11.90 3.60 15.60
CA THR A 135 12.51 4.76 14.90
C THR A 135 11.98 6.12 15.37
N VAL A 136 11.35 6.16 16.54
CA VAL A 136 10.92 7.41 17.21
C VAL A 136 11.85 7.78 18.34
#